data_61611191353eab876b4b66dad3e140d6
#
_entry.id   61611191353eab876b4b66dad3e140d6
#
_cell.length_a   1.000
_cell.length_b   1.000
_cell.length_c   1.000
_cell.angle_alpha   90.00
_cell.angle_beta   90.00
_cell.angle_gamma   90.00
#
_symmetry.space_group_name_H-M   'P 1'
#
loop_
_entity.id
_entity.type
_entity.pdbx_description
1 polymer ?
#
loop_
_entity_poly.entity_id
_entity_poly.type
_entity_poly.pdbx_seq_one_letter_code
_entity_poly.pdbx_strand_id
1 'polypeptide(L)'
;MTVQEIDKITREFYECICFSPEHYPKFDHLQELFYGDGKLINGNFDKPLEFTVHSYIQAMMHQIDDGNATFYSQQEISDVTEVFGKTAQRISVYEYSFTAETTQPWKRGVNYIQYIFIDGNWKIVSMLWNDEKEELAIPEAYLA
;
A
#
# COMPACT_ATOMS: atom_id res chain seq x y z
N MET A 1 17.21 -0.16 13.65
CA MET A 1 16.16 0.04 14.67
C MET A 1 14.81 -0.37 14.09
N THR A 2 13.96 -0.95 14.91
CA THR A 2 12.70 -1.57 14.49
C THR A 2 11.78 -0.63 13.71
N VAL A 3 11.55 0.60 14.22
CA VAL A 3 10.65 1.54 13.52
C VAL A 3 11.20 1.92 12.16
N GLN A 4 12.51 2.10 12.06
CA GLN A 4 13.17 2.42 10.79
C GLN A 4 13.05 1.27 9.79
N GLU A 5 13.08 0.03 10.27
CA GLU A 5 12.89 -1.15 9.41
C GLU A 5 11.46 -1.23 8.89
N ILE A 6 10.48 -0.88 9.74
CA ILE A 6 9.07 -0.84 9.33
C ILE A 6 8.84 0.31 8.34
N ASP A 7 9.47 1.47 8.58
CA ASP A 7 9.43 2.58 7.63
C ASP A 7 9.96 2.14 6.26
N LYS A 8 11.07 1.40 6.26
CA LYS A 8 11.70 0.94 5.03
C LYS A 8 10.80 -0.02 4.26
N ILE A 9 10.26 -1.05 4.92
CA ILE A 9 9.43 -2.03 4.22
C ILE A 9 8.13 -1.39 3.70
N THR A 10 7.58 -0.44 4.43
CA THR A 10 6.38 0.29 3.99
C THR A 10 6.68 1.13 2.75
N ARG A 11 7.79 1.85 2.76
CA ARG A 11 8.24 2.64 1.60
C ARG A 11 8.47 1.73 0.39
N GLU A 12 9.13 0.59 0.60
CA GLU A 12 9.37 -0.38 -0.47
C GLU A 12 8.06 -0.89 -1.07
N PHE A 13 7.06 -1.14 -0.22
CA PHE A 13 5.75 -1.57 -0.73
C PHE A 13 5.18 -0.54 -1.69
N TYR A 14 5.10 0.72 -1.27
CA TYR A 14 4.52 1.76 -2.13
C TYR A 14 5.34 1.97 -3.41
N GLU A 15 6.66 1.89 -3.32
CA GLU A 15 7.52 2.01 -4.50
C GLU A 15 7.29 0.86 -5.49
N CYS A 16 7.09 -0.36 -4.98
CA CYS A 16 6.93 -1.54 -5.82
C CYS A 16 5.68 -1.49 -6.69
N ILE A 17 4.63 -0.81 -6.27
CA ILE A 17 3.37 -0.77 -7.02
C ILE A 17 3.25 0.43 -7.95
N CYS A 18 4.23 1.33 -7.93
CA CYS A 18 4.26 2.46 -8.86
C CYS A 18 4.71 2.01 -10.23
N PHE A 19 4.14 2.60 -11.29
CA PHE A 19 4.55 2.29 -12.66
C PHE A 19 4.29 3.47 -13.59
N SER A 20 4.96 3.44 -14.74
CA SER A 20 4.80 4.41 -15.81
C SER A 20 5.06 3.68 -17.14
N PRO A 21 4.92 4.36 -18.30
CA PRO A 21 5.26 3.71 -19.58
C PRO A 21 6.70 3.20 -19.64
N GLU A 22 7.62 3.80 -18.87
CA GLU A 22 9.04 3.42 -18.86
C GLU A 22 9.40 2.45 -17.72
N HIS A 23 8.51 2.28 -16.73
CA HIS A 23 8.81 1.51 -15.51
C HIS A 23 7.67 0.58 -15.15
N TYR A 24 7.93 -0.71 -15.22
CA TYR A 24 6.99 -1.73 -14.79
C TYR A 24 7.06 -1.89 -13.26
N PRO A 25 5.97 -2.29 -12.59
CA PRO A 25 6.04 -2.53 -11.14
C PRO A 25 7.03 -3.63 -10.79
N LYS A 26 7.61 -3.54 -9.59
CA LYS A 26 8.60 -4.51 -9.11
C LYS A 26 7.90 -5.67 -8.41
N PHE A 27 7.17 -6.48 -9.16
CA PHE A 27 6.32 -7.54 -8.61
C PHE A 27 7.09 -8.62 -7.84
N ASP A 28 8.29 -9.00 -8.30
CA ASP A 28 9.09 -10.00 -7.61
C ASP A 28 9.48 -9.48 -6.21
N HIS A 29 9.88 -8.22 -6.12
CA HIS A 29 10.24 -7.63 -4.83
C HIS A 29 9.00 -7.45 -3.95
N LEU A 30 7.88 -7.06 -4.53
CA LEU A 30 6.61 -6.91 -3.80
C LEU A 30 6.25 -8.21 -3.09
N GLN A 31 6.36 -9.33 -3.77
CA GLN A 31 6.03 -10.64 -3.21
C GLN A 31 6.92 -10.97 -2.00
N GLU A 32 8.18 -10.59 -2.04
CA GLU A 32 9.13 -10.84 -0.96
C GLU A 32 8.82 -10.06 0.32
N LEU A 33 8.06 -8.97 0.22
CA LEU A 33 7.73 -8.15 1.38
C LEU A 33 6.65 -8.77 2.27
N PHE A 34 5.95 -9.79 1.79
CA PHE A 34 4.80 -10.37 2.51
C PHE A 34 5.13 -11.68 3.20
N TYR A 35 4.47 -11.89 4.33
CA TYR A 35 4.48 -13.16 5.03
C TYR A 35 3.42 -14.06 4.40
N GLY A 36 3.84 -15.24 3.92
CA GLY A 36 2.92 -16.17 3.28
C GLY A 36 2.21 -15.54 2.09
N ASP A 37 0.95 -15.86 1.94
CA ASP A 37 0.13 -15.35 0.83
C ASP A 37 -0.30 -13.90 1.02
N GLY A 38 -0.18 -13.39 2.23
CA GLY A 38 -0.62 -12.04 2.56
C GLY A 38 -2.13 -11.88 2.42
N LYS A 39 -2.62 -10.70 2.83
CA LYS A 39 -4.02 -10.34 2.65
C LYS A 39 -4.10 -8.86 2.37
N LEU A 40 -4.68 -8.50 1.21
CA LEU A 40 -4.85 -7.12 0.80
C LEU A 40 -6.33 -6.92 0.48
N ILE A 41 -6.98 -6.01 1.22
CA ILE A 41 -8.41 -5.80 1.06
C ILE A 41 -8.69 -4.33 0.73
N ASN A 42 -9.33 -4.12 -0.41
CA ASN A 42 -9.77 -2.81 -0.86
C ASN A 42 -11.20 -2.59 -0.36
N GLY A 43 -11.35 -1.65 0.58
CA GLY A 43 -12.64 -1.34 1.21
C GLY A 43 -13.44 -0.24 0.51
N ASN A 44 -13.04 0.17 -0.70
CA ASN A 44 -13.71 1.28 -1.39
C ASN A 44 -15.05 0.91 -2.03
N PHE A 45 -15.43 -0.36 -2.01
CA PHE A 45 -16.65 -0.84 -2.65
C PHE A 45 -17.60 -1.45 -1.61
N ASP A 46 -18.89 -1.49 -1.93
CA ASP A 46 -19.89 -2.08 -1.04
C ASP A 46 -19.51 -3.51 -0.65
N LYS A 47 -19.03 -4.28 -1.63
CA LYS A 47 -18.43 -5.58 -1.37
C LYS A 47 -16.92 -5.41 -1.51
N PRO A 48 -16.16 -5.52 -0.41
CA PRO A 48 -14.72 -5.34 -0.49
C PRO A 48 -14.05 -6.31 -1.46
N LEU A 49 -13.00 -5.83 -2.13
CA LEU A 49 -12.18 -6.66 -3.00
C LEU A 49 -11.04 -7.25 -2.18
N GLU A 50 -11.00 -8.56 -2.10
CA GLU A 50 -10.01 -9.27 -1.29
C GLU A 50 -9.02 -10.01 -2.17
N PHE A 51 -7.72 -9.81 -1.87
CA PHE A 51 -6.62 -10.42 -2.63
C PHE A 51 -5.62 -11.09 -1.69
N THR A 52 -4.96 -12.13 -2.22
CA THR A 52 -3.63 -12.51 -1.77
C THR A 52 -2.64 -11.60 -2.49
N VAL A 53 -1.34 -11.61 -2.11
CA VAL A 53 -0.35 -10.84 -2.84
C VAL A 53 -0.26 -11.31 -4.29
N HIS A 54 -0.37 -12.62 -4.51
CA HIS A 54 -0.32 -13.18 -5.87
C HIS A 54 -1.48 -12.69 -6.73
N SER A 55 -2.73 -12.77 -6.22
CA SER A 55 -3.89 -12.33 -7.00
C SER A 55 -3.91 -10.81 -7.19
N TYR A 56 -3.35 -10.05 -6.23
CA TYR A 56 -3.20 -8.61 -6.35
C TYR A 56 -2.25 -8.26 -7.50
N ILE A 57 -1.11 -8.96 -7.57
CA ILE A 57 -0.15 -8.78 -8.67
C ILE A 57 -0.80 -9.10 -10.01
N GLN A 58 -1.55 -10.20 -10.09
CA GLN A 58 -2.22 -10.57 -11.34
C GLN A 58 -3.25 -9.53 -11.77
N ALA A 59 -4.01 -8.99 -10.81
CA ALA A 59 -4.98 -7.93 -11.12
C ALA A 59 -4.29 -6.69 -11.66
N MET A 60 -3.15 -6.29 -11.07
CA MET A 60 -2.37 -5.15 -11.54
C MET A 60 -1.80 -5.39 -12.93
N MET A 61 -1.20 -6.56 -13.15
CA MET A 61 -0.65 -6.93 -14.47
C MET A 61 -1.72 -6.84 -15.55
N HIS A 62 -2.92 -7.33 -15.23
CA HIS A 62 -4.04 -7.31 -16.18
C HIS A 62 -4.42 -5.87 -16.56
N GLN A 63 -4.51 -4.97 -15.58
CA GLN A 63 -4.84 -3.57 -15.83
C GLN A 63 -3.77 -2.88 -16.69
N ILE A 64 -2.50 -3.18 -16.46
CA ILE A 64 -1.40 -2.59 -17.21
C ILE A 64 -1.36 -3.16 -18.63
N ASP A 65 -1.43 -4.47 -18.76
CA ASP A 65 -1.29 -5.14 -20.05
C ASP A 65 -2.47 -4.84 -20.98
N ASP A 66 -3.67 -4.64 -20.42
CA ASP A 66 -4.84 -4.25 -21.20
C ASP A 66 -4.88 -2.76 -21.55
N GLY A 67 -3.92 -1.98 -21.04
CA GLY A 67 -3.86 -0.55 -21.30
C GLY A 67 -4.87 0.28 -20.51
N ASN A 68 -5.55 -0.31 -19.53
CA ASN A 68 -6.52 0.40 -18.69
C ASN A 68 -5.84 1.39 -17.76
N ALA A 69 -4.58 1.14 -17.39
CA ALA A 69 -3.77 2.03 -16.59
C ALA A 69 -2.38 2.14 -17.20
N THR A 70 -1.87 3.36 -17.37
CA THR A 70 -0.55 3.62 -17.96
C THR A 70 0.41 4.28 -17.00
N PHE A 71 -0.11 4.80 -15.89
CA PHE A 71 0.68 5.47 -14.86
C PHE A 71 0.00 5.28 -13.51
N TYR A 72 0.81 5.03 -12.49
CA TYR A 72 0.33 5.00 -11.11
C TYR A 72 1.46 5.39 -10.17
N SER A 73 1.19 6.32 -9.29
CA SER A 73 2.14 6.70 -8.24
C SER A 73 1.40 6.78 -6.92
N GLN A 74 1.99 6.20 -5.89
CA GLN A 74 1.43 6.22 -4.54
C GLN A 74 2.57 6.34 -3.55
N GLN A 75 2.35 7.16 -2.50
CA GLN A 75 3.35 7.32 -1.44
C GLN A 75 2.65 7.56 -0.11
N GLU A 76 3.36 7.22 0.96
CA GLU A 76 2.91 7.52 2.31
C GLU A 76 3.21 8.98 2.64
N ILE A 77 2.24 9.67 3.25
CA ILE A 77 2.41 11.07 3.65
C ILE A 77 2.47 11.23 5.17
N SER A 78 1.94 10.27 5.93
CA SER A 78 2.03 10.26 7.40
C SER A 78 1.73 8.87 7.91
N ASP A 79 2.11 8.61 9.17
CA ASP A 79 1.86 7.32 9.78
C ASP A 79 1.75 7.41 11.30
N VAL A 80 1.08 6.41 11.86
CA VAL A 80 1.09 6.13 13.30
C VAL A 80 1.44 4.66 13.44
N THR A 81 2.58 4.37 14.04
CA THR A 81 3.11 3.00 14.12
C THR A 81 3.23 2.54 15.55
N GLU A 82 2.77 1.33 15.83
CA GLU A 82 2.86 0.70 17.15
C GLU A 82 3.55 -0.65 17.01
N VAL A 83 4.52 -0.92 17.89
CA VAL A 83 5.29 -2.16 17.86
C VAL A 83 5.23 -2.81 19.23
N PHE A 84 4.95 -4.11 19.26
CA PHE A 84 5.03 -4.89 20.47
C PHE A 84 5.70 -6.23 20.17
N GLY A 85 6.96 -6.38 20.63
CA GLY A 85 7.73 -7.60 20.36
C GLY A 85 7.95 -7.81 18.87
N LYS A 86 7.48 -8.95 18.39
CA LYS A 86 7.61 -9.34 16.97
C LYS A 86 6.40 -8.97 16.13
N THR A 87 5.52 -8.12 16.65
CA THR A 87 4.31 -7.70 15.94
C THR A 87 4.25 -6.19 15.88
N ALA A 88 3.64 -5.69 14.83
CA ALA A 88 3.46 -4.25 14.63
C ALA A 88 2.22 -3.97 13.82
N GLN A 89 1.69 -2.76 14.00
CA GLN A 89 0.62 -2.25 13.15
C GLN A 89 0.88 -0.79 12.83
N ARG A 90 0.35 -0.35 11.69
CA ARG A 90 0.59 1.00 11.21
C ARG A 90 -0.67 1.56 10.57
N ILE A 91 -0.99 2.78 10.95
CA ILE A 91 -1.98 3.59 10.24
C ILE A 91 -1.16 4.36 9.22
N SER A 92 -1.29 3.99 7.95
CA SER A 92 -0.51 4.59 6.87
C SER A 92 -1.42 5.46 6.03
N VAL A 93 -1.21 6.78 6.07
CA VAL A 93 -1.97 7.70 5.23
C VAL A 93 -1.20 7.84 3.92
N TYR A 94 -1.89 7.60 2.83
CA TYR A 94 -1.28 7.62 1.49
C TYR A 94 -1.92 8.68 0.62
N GLU A 95 -1.20 9.04 -0.43
CA GLU A 95 -1.75 9.79 -1.55
C GLU A 95 -1.39 9.08 -2.85
N TYR A 96 -2.23 9.20 -3.88
CA TYR A 96 -1.98 8.54 -5.14
C TYR A 96 -2.57 9.30 -6.32
N SER A 97 -2.03 8.99 -7.52
CA SER A 97 -2.50 9.55 -8.77
C SER A 97 -2.32 8.54 -9.90
N PHE A 98 -3.28 8.56 -10.84
CA PHE A 98 -3.19 7.78 -12.09
C PHE A 98 -2.63 8.61 -13.24
N THR A 99 -2.20 9.84 -13.00
CA THR A 99 -1.65 10.71 -14.03
C THR A 99 -0.43 11.45 -13.53
N ALA A 100 0.55 11.65 -14.42
CA ALA A 100 1.74 12.44 -14.13
C ALA A 100 1.44 13.95 -14.13
N GLU A 101 0.26 14.35 -14.59
CA GLU A 101 -0.13 15.76 -14.60
C GLU A 101 -0.34 16.27 -13.18
N THR A 102 0.11 17.51 -12.94
CA THR A 102 0.05 18.11 -11.61
C THR A 102 -1.12 19.07 -11.42
N THR A 103 -2.02 19.13 -12.40
CA THR A 103 -3.15 20.08 -12.38
C THR A 103 -4.27 19.66 -11.45
N GLN A 104 -4.32 18.40 -11.03
CA GLN A 104 -5.33 17.90 -10.12
C GLN A 104 -4.68 17.43 -8.82
N PRO A 105 -5.35 17.67 -7.67
CA PRO A 105 -4.83 17.15 -6.40
C PRO A 105 -4.84 15.64 -6.39
N TRP A 106 -3.84 15.06 -5.74
CA TRP A 106 -3.80 13.61 -5.56
C TRP A 106 -4.92 13.18 -4.60
N LYS A 107 -5.42 11.98 -4.82
CA LYS A 107 -6.38 11.37 -3.90
C LYS A 107 -5.64 10.83 -2.69
N ARG A 108 -6.32 10.78 -1.54
CA ARG A 108 -5.74 10.31 -0.28
C ARG A 108 -6.60 9.19 0.30
N GLY A 109 -6.00 8.44 1.21
CA GLY A 109 -6.72 7.42 1.94
C GLY A 109 -5.91 6.90 3.11
N VAL A 110 -6.47 5.89 3.78
CA VAL A 110 -5.85 5.26 4.94
C VAL A 110 -5.69 3.76 4.68
N ASN A 111 -4.51 3.26 4.96
CA ASN A 111 -4.17 1.86 4.86
C ASN A 111 -3.78 1.36 6.25
N TYR A 112 -4.51 0.37 6.77
CA TYR A 112 -4.16 -0.27 8.02
C TYR A 112 -3.29 -1.48 7.71
N ILE A 113 -2.04 -1.44 8.18
CA ILE A 113 -1.04 -2.46 7.84
C ILE A 113 -0.61 -3.19 9.11
N GLN A 114 -0.55 -4.51 9.04
CA GLN A 114 -0.02 -5.35 10.11
C GLN A 114 1.25 -6.04 9.64
N TYR A 115 2.20 -6.20 10.57
CA TYR A 115 3.52 -6.75 10.28
C TYR A 115 3.92 -7.80 11.30
N ILE A 116 4.79 -8.70 10.89
CA ILE A 116 5.40 -9.70 11.77
C ILE A 116 6.90 -9.76 11.54
N PHE A 117 7.67 -9.94 12.61
CA PHE A 117 9.11 -10.14 12.53
C PHE A 117 9.38 -11.64 12.53
N ILE A 118 9.97 -12.15 11.45
CA ILE A 118 10.24 -13.57 11.27
C ILE A 118 11.51 -13.76 10.44
N ASP A 119 12.35 -14.73 10.84
CA ASP A 119 13.59 -15.07 10.13
C ASP A 119 14.50 -13.85 9.92
N GLY A 120 14.56 -12.98 10.93
CA GLY A 120 15.44 -11.81 10.90
C GLY A 120 14.89 -10.61 10.14
N ASN A 121 13.65 -10.67 9.65
CA ASN A 121 13.08 -9.59 8.85
C ASN A 121 11.63 -9.29 9.22
N TRP A 122 11.23 -8.04 9.06
CA TRP A 122 9.82 -7.67 9.12
C TRP A 122 9.14 -8.03 7.80
N LYS A 123 7.93 -8.57 7.89
CA LYS A 123 7.10 -8.90 6.74
C LYS A 123 5.70 -8.32 6.94
N ILE A 124 5.06 -7.97 5.84
CA ILE A 124 3.67 -7.48 5.85
C ILE A 124 2.75 -8.70 5.91
N VAL A 125 1.80 -8.68 6.84
CA VAL A 125 0.81 -9.75 6.99
C VAL A 125 -0.48 -9.40 6.28
N SER A 126 -0.96 -8.16 6.45
CA SER A 126 -2.24 -7.74 5.89
C SER A 126 -2.30 -6.25 5.69
N MET A 127 -3.13 -5.85 4.75
CA MET A 127 -3.46 -4.46 4.45
C MET A 127 -4.95 -4.32 4.22
N LEU A 128 -5.54 -3.24 4.78
CA LEU A 128 -6.94 -2.88 4.57
C LEU A 128 -6.97 -1.39 4.28
N TRP A 129 -7.46 -0.99 3.11
CA TRP A 129 -7.45 0.43 2.78
C TRP A 129 -8.79 0.95 2.30
N ASN A 130 -8.99 2.23 2.52
CA ASN A 130 -10.17 2.97 2.10
C ASN A 130 -9.76 4.39 1.77
N ASP A 131 -10.24 4.90 0.67
CA ASP A 131 -9.94 6.26 0.24
C ASP A 131 -10.77 7.29 1.02
N GLU A 132 -10.19 8.46 1.19
CA GLU A 132 -10.90 9.64 1.69
C GLU A 132 -11.90 10.10 0.64
N LYS A 133 -13.06 10.57 1.09
CA LYS A 133 -14.07 11.14 0.22
C LYS A 133 -14.85 12.17 1.01
N GLU A 134 -15.77 12.86 0.35
CA GLU A 134 -16.48 14.00 0.95
C GLU A 134 -17.10 13.67 2.31
N GLU A 135 -17.75 12.52 2.43
CA GLU A 135 -18.38 12.09 3.68
C GLU A 135 -17.49 11.26 4.60
N LEU A 136 -16.21 11.11 4.25
CA LEU A 136 -15.25 10.31 5.03
C LEU A 136 -13.90 11.00 5.04
N ALA A 137 -13.69 11.87 6.01
CA ALA A 137 -12.45 12.62 6.15
C ALA A 137 -11.42 11.84 6.98
N ILE A 138 -10.15 11.96 6.61
CA ILE A 138 -9.06 11.38 7.40
C ILE A 138 -8.96 12.11 8.73
N PRO A 139 -8.97 11.39 9.88
CA PRO A 139 -8.82 12.05 11.19
C PRO A 139 -7.53 12.85 11.28
N GLU A 140 -7.58 14.03 11.91
CA GLU A 140 -6.41 14.87 12.07
C GLU A 140 -5.27 14.15 12.83
N ALA A 141 -5.62 13.28 13.78
CA ALA A 141 -4.64 12.53 14.54
C ALA A 141 -3.77 11.63 13.65
N TYR A 142 -4.26 11.21 12.47
CA TYR A 142 -3.51 10.39 11.54
C TYR A 142 -2.51 11.21 10.71
N LEU A 143 -2.71 12.53 10.66
CA LEU A 143 -1.91 13.43 9.83
C LEU A 143 -0.84 14.19 10.63
N ALA A 144 -0.80 13.99 11.94
CA ALA A 144 0.11 14.71 12.84
C ALA A 144 1.58 14.29 12.69
#